data_e8a08fd356e24cafa8da8c8401b8a7a1
#
_entry.id   e8a08fd356e24cafa8da8c8401b8a7a1
#
_cell.length_a   1.000
_cell.length_b   1.000
_cell.length_c   1.000
_cell.angle_alpha   90.00
_cell.angle_beta   90.00
_cell.angle_gamma   90.00
#
_symmetry.space_group_name_H-M   'P 1'
#
loop_
_entity.id
_entity.type
_entity.pdbx_description
1 polymer ?
#
loop_
_entity_poly.entity_id
_entity_poly.type
_entity_poly.pdbx_seq_one_letter_code
_entity_poly.pdbx_strand_id
1 'polypeptide(L)'
;MSKLFFGLAAAAALFAVPAFAAEHTKDTPAEVKKAVADGKAVLIDVREAEEWTDGHLSAAKHLALSDLKAGVAADKLKALLPAGKVVYLHCAAGGRCLKAADLLKEKGYEVRALKPGYEALLKEGFEKAK
;
A
#
# COMPACT_ATOMS: atom_id res chain seq x y z
N MET A 1 29.15 34.92 -34.32
CA MET A 1 28.52 34.58 -34.13
C MET A 1 28.29 33.69 -33.30
N SER A 2 28.19 33.48 -32.63
CA SER A 2 28.07 32.66 -31.91
C SER A 2 27.08 32.25 -31.32
N LYS A 3 26.84 31.60 -30.93
CA LYS A 3 25.90 31.09 -30.53
C LYS A 3 25.78 30.41 -29.50
N LEU A 4 25.63 30.16 -28.94
CA LEU A 4 25.44 29.64 -28.04
C LEU A 4 24.61 28.91 -27.47
N PHE A 5 24.39 28.47 -27.00
CA PHE A 5 23.67 27.73 -26.63
C PHE A 5 23.51 27.23 -25.58
N PHE A 6 23.39 26.89 -25.19
CA PHE A 6 23.15 26.51 -24.36
C PHE A 6 22.60 25.74 -23.89
N GLY A 7 22.29 25.38 -23.81
CA GLY A 7 21.84 24.64 -23.44
C GLY A 7 21.60 24.13 -22.52
N LEU A 8 21.45 24.05 -22.17
CA LEU A 8 21.03 23.62 -21.49
C LEU A 8 20.76 22.97 -20.72
N ALA A 9 20.82 22.78 -20.60
CA ALA A 9 20.55 22.27 -20.01
C ALA A 9 20.18 21.72 -19.23
N ALA A 10 19.90 21.45 -19.19
CA ALA A 10 19.38 20.88 -18.72
C ALA A 10 19.27 20.32 -17.76
N ALA A 11 19.44 20.11 -17.57
CA ALA A 11 19.49 19.63 -16.81
C ALA A 11 18.86 19.39 -15.85
N ALA A 12 18.63 19.57 -15.61
CA ALA A 12 18.01 19.57 -14.80
C ALA A 12 17.56 18.66 -14.14
N ALA A 13 17.16 18.19 -14.54
CA ALA A 13 16.69 17.15 -14.19
C ALA A 13 16.86 16.62 -12.95
N LEU A 14 17.31 16.93 -12.45
CA LEU A 14 17.59 16.52 -11.40
C LEU A 14 16.84 16.72 -10.38
N PHE A 15 15.78 16.74 -10.47
CA PHE A 15 15.10 16.95 -9.47
C PHE A 15 14.73 15.82 -8.96
N ALA A 16 15.22 15.46 -8.14
CA ALA A 16 14.90 14.61 -7.25
C ALA A 16 13.66 15.04 -6.62
N VAL A 17 12.66 14.48 -6.93
CA VAL A 17 11.46 14.67 -6.23
C VAL A 17 11.67 14.12 -4.84
N PRO A 18 11.49 14.90 -3.83
CA PRO A 18 11.62 14.40 -2.48
C PRO A 18 10.64 13.24 -2.31
N ALA A 19 11.15 12.14 -1.84
CA ALA A 19 10.31 11.02 -1.52
C ALA A 19 9.59 11.38 -0.23
N PHE A 20 8.37 11.79 -0.34
CA PHE A 20 7.58 12.02 0.85
C PHE A 20 7.21 10.68 1.46
N ALA A 21 7.27 10.57 2.77
CA ALA A 21 6.81 9.41 3.48
C ALA A 21 5.32 9.22 3.21
N ALA A 22 4.88 8.00 3.20
CA ALA A 22 3.47 7.71 2.99
C ALA A 22 2.64 8.28 4.15
N GLU A 23 1.44 8.69 3.82
CA GLU A 23 0.47 9.16 4.81
C GLU A 23 -0.75 8.25 4.75
N HIS A 24 -1.52 8.23 5.82
CA HIS A 24 -2.76 7.46 5.82
C HIS A 24 -3.77 8.07 4.85
N THR A 25 -4.50 7.22 4.15
CA THR A 25 -5.57 7.68 3.27
C THR A 25 -6.70 8.28 4.10
N LYS A 26 -7.45 9.17 3.49
CA LYS A 26 -8.64 9.76 4.12
C LYS A 26 -9.89 8.95 3.78
N ASP A 27 -9.75 7.91 2.98
CA ASP A 27 -10.87 7.04 2.66
C ASP A 27 -11.40 6.41 3.94
N THR A 28 -12.70 6.43 4.10
CA THR A 28 -13.32 5.89 5.31
C THR A 28 -13.42 4.36 5.25
N PRO A 29 -13.51 3.68 6.40
CA PRO A 29 -13.73 2.22 6.40
C PRO A 29 -14.94 1.82 5.56
N ALA A 30 -16.01 2.59 5.57
CA ALA A 30 -17.19 2.28 4.77
C ALA A 30 -16.88 2.35 3.27
N GLU A 31 -16.12 3.37 2.85
CA GLU A 31 -15.72 3.50 1.44
C GLU A 31 -14.82 2.34 1.03
N VAL A 32 -13.88 1.98 1.89
CA VAL A 32 -12.97 0.85 1.63
C VAL A 32 -13.76 -0.44 1.49
N LYS A 33 -14.66 -0.70 2.43
CA LYS A 33 -15.46 -1.92 2.43
C LYS A 33 -16.29 -2.03 1.15
N LYS A 34 -16.89 -0.93 0.74
CA LYS A 34 -17.70 -0.90 -0.47
C LYS A 34 -16.83 -1.15 -1.71
N ALA A 35 -15.70 -0.48 -1.81
CA ALA A 35 -14.82 -0.63 -2.96
C ALA A 35 -14.31 -2.06 -3.10
N VAL A 36 -13.97 -2.71 -1.98
CA VAL A 36 -13.53 -4.10 -1.99
C VAL A 36 -14.67 -5.02 -2.39
N ALA A 37 -15.87 -4.80 -1.84
CA ALA A 37 -17.04 -5.61 -2.19
C ALA A 37 -17.42 -5.48 -3.66
N ASP A 38 -17.24 -4.29 -4.22
CA ASP A 38 -17.56 -4.02 -5.64
C ASP A 38 -16.46 -4.51 -6.59
N GLY A 39 -15.37 -5.06 -6.08
CA GLY A 39 -14.27 -5.54 -6.90
C GLY A 39 -13.38 -4.43 -7.46
N LYS A 40 -13.53 -3.21 -6.95
CA LYS A 40 -12.73 -2.07 -7.40
C LYS A 40 -11.46 -1.88 -6.61
N ALA A 41 -11.33 -2.58 -5.50
CA ALA A 41 -10.16 -2.48 -4.63
C ALA A 41 -9.82 -3.83 -4.04
N VAL A 42 -8.58 -3.96 -3.57
CA VAL A 42 -8.15 -5.12 -2.79
C VAL A 42 -7.65 -4.61 -1.45
N LEU A 43 -7.71 -5.48 -0.45
CA LEU A 43 -7.26 -5.16 0.90
C LEU A 43 -6.13 -6.10 1.26
N ILE A 44 -5.01 -5.55 1.69
CA ILE A 44 -3.81 -6.30 2.03
C ILE A 44 -3.49 -6.12 3.51
N ASP A 45 -3.31 -7.22 4.20
CA ASP A 45 -2.91 -7.24 5.61
C ASP A 45 -1.38 -7.37 5.65
N VAL A 46 -0.70 -6.37 6.20
CA VAL A 46 0.76 -6.39 6.26
C VAL A 46 1.30 -6.80 7.63
N ARG A 47 0.41 -7.33 8.50
CA ARG A 47 0.84 -7.87 9.79
C ARG A 47 1.67 -9.13 9.59
N GLU A 48 2.32 -9.58 10.65
CA GLU A 48 3.16 -10.76 10.57
C GLU A 48 2.32 -12.05 10.53
N ALA A 49 2.97 -13.13 10.11
CA ALA A 49 2.28 -14.41 9.90
C ALA A 49 1.54 -14.92 11.15
N GLU A 50 2.12 -14.71 12.33
CA GLU A 50 1.46 -15.16 13.55
C GLU A 50 0.17 -14.42 13.83
N GLU A 51 0.18 -13.11 13.57
CA GLU A 51 -1.03 -12.30 13.74
C GLU A 51 -2.11 -12.73 12.74
N TRP A 52 -1.69 -12.97 11.50
CA TRP A 52 -2.60 -13.44 10.46
C TRP A 52 -3.25 -14.77 10.84
N THR A 53 -2.44 -15.69 11.37
CA THR A 53 -2.93 -17.00 11.78
C THR A 53 -3.92 -16.90 12.94
N ASP A 54 -3.69 -15.97 13.87
CA ASP A 54 -4.59 -15.79 15.01
C ASP A 54 -5.95 -15.21 14.60
N GLY A 55 -6.03 -14.60 13.46
CA GLY A 55 -7.28 -14.05 12.95
C GLY A 55 -6.99 -12.95 11.94
N HIS A 56 -7.77 -12.90 10.88
CA HIS A 56 -7.62 -11.89 9.83
C HIS A 56 -8.97 -11.58 9.21
N LEU A 57 -9.03 -10.50 8.45
CA LEU A 57 -10.25 -10.12 7.75
C LEU A 57 -10.46 -11.03 6.55
N SER A 58 -11.69 -11.51 6.36
CA SER A 58 -12.00 -12.43 5.28
C SER A 58 -11.71 -11.83 3.89
N ALA A 59 -11.83 -10.52 3.77
CA ALA A 59 -11.59 -9.85 2.48
C ALA A 59 -10.12 -9.56 2.22
N ALA A 60 -9.23 -9.78 3.19
CA ALA A 60 -7.81 -9.41 3.06
C ALA A 60 -6.97 -10.54 2.49
N LYS A 61 -5.90 -10.14 1.82
CA LYS A 61 -4.83 -11.06 1.44
C LYS A 61 -3.60 -10.69 2.25
N HIS A 62 -2.70 -11.61 2.45
CA HIS A 62 -1.57 -11.42 3.35
C HIS A 62 -0.28 -11.08 2.60
N LEU A 63 0.39 -10.04 3.06
CA LEU A 63 1.73 -9.68 2.57
C LEU A 63 2.46 -9.04 3.74
N ALA A 64 3.17 -9.85 4.53
CA ALA A 64 3.83 -9.38 5.73
C ALA A 64 4.89 -8.32 5.44
N LEU A 65 4.95 -7.30 6.30
CA LEU A 65 5.97 -6.25 6.16
C LEU A 65 7.38 -6.85 6.18
N SER A 66 7.64 -7.87 7.02
CA SER A 66 8.95 -8.51 7.07
C SER A 66 9.33 -9.15 5.74
N ASP A 67 8.36 -9.72 5.03
CA ASP A 67 8.62 -10.30 3.72
C ASP A 67 8.93 -9.21 2.70
N LEU A 68 8.22 -8.08 2.78
CA LEU A 68 8.51 -6.94 1.91
C LEU A 68 9.92 -6.43 2.12
N LYS A 69 10.38 -6.37 3.37
CA LYS A 69 11.73 -5.91 3.69
C LYS A 69 12.78 -6.89 3.18
N ALA A 70 12.48 -8.18 3.25
CA ALA A 70 13.42 -9.21 2.79
C ALA A 70 13.46 -9.32 1.26
N GLY A 71 12.38 -8.93 0.61
CA GLY A 71 12.28 -8.99 -0.84
C GLY A 71 11.21 -9.99 -1.28
N VAL A 72 10.28 -9.54 -2.11
CA VAL A 72 9.22 -10.38 -2.64
C VAL A 72 9.35 -10.41 -4.16
N ALA A 73 9.17 -11.57 -4.75
CA ALA A 73 9.26 -11.72 -6.19
C ALA A 73 8.25 -10.82 -6.90
N ALA A 74 8.66 -10.23 -8.01
CA ALA A 74 7.82 -9.32 -8.77
C ALA A 74 6.50 -9.95 -9.19
N ASP A 75 6.53 -11.22 -9.56
CA ASP A 75 5.31 -11.95 -9.97
C ASP A 75 4.31 -12.04 -8.83
N LYS A 76 4.79 -12.29 -7.63
CA LYS A 76 3.93 -12.39 -6.47
C LYS A 76 3.30 -11.03 -6.15
N LEU A 77 4.07 -9.96 -6.23
CA LEU A 77 3.56 -8.62 -6.02
C LEU A 77 2.48 -8.27 -7.05
N LYS A 78 2.70 -8.60 -8.30
CA LYS A 78 1.72 -8.34 -9.35
C LYS A 78 0.41 -9.07 -9.09
N ALA A 79 0.50 -10.29 -8.58
CA ALA A 79 -0.70 -11.08 -8.28
C ALA A 79 -1.48 -10.50 -7.09
N LEU A 80 -0.76 -10.02 -6.07
CA LEU A 80 -1.41 -9.46 -4.88
C LEU A 80 -1.90 -8.03 -5.09
N LEU A 81 -1.23 -7.28 -5.96
CA LEU A 81 -1.49 -5.86 -6.17
C LEU A 81 -1.88 -5.63 -7.62
N PRO A 82 -3.08 -6.04 -8.02
CA PRO A 82 -3.47 -6.00 -9.42
C PRO A 82 -3.56 -4.58 -9.97
N ALA A 83 -3.06 -4.40 -11.18
CA ALA A 83 -3.16 -3.12 -11.87
C ALA A 83 -4.64 -2.78 -12.09
N GLY A 84 -4.95 -1.50 -12.03
CA GLY A 84 -6.32 -1.05 -12.26
C GLY A 84 -7.23 -1.11 -11.05
N LYS A 85 -6.75 -1.61 -9.92
CA LYS A 85 -7.52 -1.62 -8.68
C LYS A 85 -6.83 -0.78 -7.63
N VAL A 86 -7.63 -0.19 -6.76
CA VAL A 86 -7.08 0.50 -5.59
C VAL A 86 -6.57 -0.56 -4.62
N VAL A 87 -5.40 -0.36 -4.08
CA VAL A 87 -4.82 -1.29 -3.11
C VAL A 87 -4.79 -0.62 -1.74
N TYR A 88 -5.52 -1.18 -0.80
CA TYR A 88 -5.53 -0.70 0.57
C TYR A 88 -4.66 -1.61 1.44
N LEU A 89 -3.90 -1.01 2.34
CA LEU A 89 -3.06 -1.75 3.27
C LEU A 89 -3.54 -1.51 4.69
N HIS A 90 -3.59 -2.54 5.52
CA HIS A 90 -3.86 -2.37 6.94
C HIS A 90 -2.91 -3.20 7.79
N CYS A 91 -2.81 -2.83 9.05
CA CYS A 91 -2.03 -3.56 10.03
C CYS A 91 -2.78 -3.55 11.36
N ALA A 92 -2.09 -3.66 12.49
CA ALA A 92 -2.76 -3.66 13.79
C ALA A 92 -3.08 -2.25 14.28
N ALA A 93 -2.19 -1.29 14.05
CA ALA A 93 -2.32 0.05 14.60
C ALA A 93 -2.02 1.19 13.61
N GLY A 94 -1.84 0.89 12.36
CA GLY A 94 -1.65 1.90 11.32
C GLY A 94 -0.20 2.26 10.99
N GLY A 95 0.77 1.85 11.80
CA GLY A 95 2.17 2.23 11.57
C GLY A 95 2.89 1.37 10.55
N ARG A 96 2.72 0.06 10.64
CA ARG A 96 3.40 -0.85 9.71
C ARG A 96 2.91 -0.71 8.28
N CYS A 97 1.65 -0.37 8.08
CA CYS A 97 1.14 -0.20 6.72
C CYS A 97 1.72 1.05 6.06
N LEU A 98 2.12 2.06 6.84
CA LEU A 98 2.82 3.22 6.29
C LEU A 98 4.21 2.81 5.77
N LYS A 99 4.92 1.98 6.52
CA LYS A 99 6.23 1.48 6.07
C LYS A 99 6.08 0.60 4.85
N ALA A 100 5.07 -0.26 4.84
CA ALA A 100 4.81 -1.10 3.67
C ALA A 100 4.47 -0.25 2.45
N ALA A 101 3.70 0.81 2.64
CA ALA A 101 3.36 1.73 1.56
C ALA A 101 4.60 2.39 0.97
N ASP A 102 5.55 2.81 1.82
CA ASP A 102 6.79 3.40 1.35
C ASP A 102 7.58 2.41 0.49
N LEU A 103 7.70 1.17 0.96
CA LEU A 103 8.43 0.14 0.22
C LEU A 103 7.77 -0.19 -1.12
N LEU A 104 6.45 -0.28 -1.13
CA LEU A 104 5.72 -0.58 -2.35
C LEU A 104 5.75 0.59 -3.34
N LYS A 105 5.74 1.81 -2.83
CA LYS A 105 5.84 3.00 -3.65
C LYS A 105 7.18 3.04 -4.38
N GLU A 106 8.25 2.66 -3.70
CA GLU A 106 9.58 2.60 -4.32
C GLU A 106 9.61 1.60 -5.48
N LYS A 107 8.75 0.60 -5.45
CA LYS A 107 8.65 -0.41 -6.51
C LYS A 107 7.65 -0.01 -7.59
N GLY A 108 7.06 1.18 -7.50
CA GLY A 108 6.16 1.70 -8.51
C GLY A 108 4.68 1.42 -8.26
N TYR A 109 4.32 0.89 -7.10
CA TYR A 109 2.92 0.63 -6.79
C TYR A 109 2.28 1.81 -6.08
N GLU A 110 1.03 2.11 -6.45
CA GLU A 110 0.25 3.09 -5.74
C GLU A 110 -0.62 2.34 -4.75
N VAL A 111 -0.47 2.62 -3.48
CA VAL A 111 -1.22 1.94 -2.43
C VAL A 111 -1.71 2.98 -1.43
N ARG A 112 -2.73 2.63 -0.68
CA ARG A 112 -3.33 3.51 0.32
C ARG A 112 -3.30 2.83 1.68
N ALA A 113 -2.57 3.42 2.61
CA ALA A 113 -2.46 2.89 3.97
C ALA A 113 -3.64 3.35 4.80
N LEU A 114 -4.26 2.42 5.54
CA LEU A 114 -5.37 2.73 6.41
C LEU A 114 -4.88 3.10 7.81
N LYS A 115 -5.52 4.08 8.41
CA LYS A 115 -5.23 4.42 9.80
C LYS A 115 -5.85 3.42 10.78
N PRO A 116 -7.13 3.03 10.62
CA PRO A 116 -7.69 2.02 11.52
C PRO A 116 -7.03 0.66 11.28
N GLY A 117 -6.74 -0.01 12.39
CA GLY A 117 -6.11 -1.33 12.34
C GLY A 117 -7.14 -2.44 12.39
N TYR A 118 -6.65 -3.66 12.55
CA TYR A 118 -7.46 -4.86 12.49
C TYR A 118 -8.70 -4.83 13.40
N GLU A 119 -8.50 -4.54 14.70
CA GLU A 119 -9.62 -4.52 15.63
C GLU A 119 -10.64 -3.44 15.31
N ALA A 120 -10.16 -2.27 14.90
CA ALA A 120 -11.05 -1.18 14.54
C ALA A 120 -11.86 -1.52 13.28
N LEU A 121 -11.24 -2.17 12.32
CA LEU A 121 -11.93 -2.58 11.09
C LEU A 121 -13.01 -3.61 11.38
N LEU A 122 -12.76 -4.54 12.32
CA LEU A 122 -13.80 -5.48 12.75
C LEU A 122 -14.99 -4.72 13.33
N LYS A 123 -14.73 -3.69 14.13
CA LYS A 123 -15.82 -2.89 14.71
C LYS A 123 -16.57 -2.10 13.66
N GLU A 124 -15.93 -1.81 12.54
CA GLU A 124 -16.57 -1.10 11.42
C GLU A 124 -17.33 -2.04 10.50
N GLY A 125 -17.42 -3.30 10.85
CA GLY A 125 -18.21 -4.24 10.09
C GLY A 125 -17.47 -5.11 9.09
N PHE A 126 -16.15 -5.06 9.08
CA PHE A 126 -15.38 -6.00 8.26
C PHE A 126 -15.49 -7.38 8.90
N GLU A 127 -15.71 -8.39 8.08
CA GLU A 127 -15.88 -9.73 8.60
C GLU A 127 -14.55 -10.42 8.87
N LYS A 128 -14.51 -11.18 9.94
CA LYS A 128 -13.36 -11.99 10.28
C LYS A 128 -13.41 -13.29 9.49
N ALA A 129 -12.30 -13.75 8.98
CA ALA A 129 -12.21 -15.03 8.30
C ALA A 129 -12.51 -16.17 9.27
N LYS A 130 -13.16 -17.19 8.79
CA LYS A 130 -13.51 -18.36 9.59
C LYS A 130 -12.34 -19.32 9.71
#